data_dc1c82487ad47837c8266159072aa0d0
#
_entry.id   dc1c82487ad47837c8266159072aa0d0
#
_cell.length_a   1.000
_cell.length_b   1.000
_cell.length_c   1.000
_cell.angle_alpha   90.00
_cell.angle_beta   90.00
_cell.angle_gamma   90.00
#
_symmetry.space_group_name_H-M   'P 1'
#
loop_
_entity.id
_entity.type
_entity.pdbx_description
1 polymer ?
#
loop_
_entity_poly.entity_id
_entity_poly.type
_entity_poly.pdbx_seq_one_letter_code
_entity_poly.pdbx_strand_id
1 'polypeptide(L)'
;VSGPQRDLDFRCRHQYPGGFVLDAAFRAGPGVTALVGPSGSGKTTILKLIAGLLVPAEGCIAIGERVLLDTAARICLPPEARAIGFVFQEYRLFPHLSVADNLVYGRRRSPRKRFDYQHLLEVLGLTALASRMPGTLSGGEKQRVALGRAILREPDFLLLDEPLSALD
;
A
#
# COMPACT_ATOMS: atom_id res chain seq x y z
N VAL A 1 14.62 21.70 1.39
CA VAL A 1 15.32 20.82 2.33
C VAL A 1 15.04 19.40 1.89
N SER A 2 16.00 18.80 1.16
CA SER A 2 15.95 17.41 0.71
C SER A 2 16.05 16.52 1.93
N GLY A 3 14.94 15.89 2.32
CA GLY A 3 14.96 14.79 3.28
C GLY A 3 15.81 13.62 2.75
N PRO A 4 16.25 12.69 3.59
CA PRO A 4 17.05 11.56 3.16
C PRO A 4 16.37 10.86 2.00
N GLN A 5 17.13 10.66 0.93
CA GLN A 5 16.67 10.04 -0.31
C GLN A 5 16.20 8.62 0.01
N ARG A 6 14.88 8.39 -0.07
CA ARG A 6 14.25 7.11 0.32
C ARG A 6 13.95 6.30 -0.94
N ASP A 7 14.99 5.91 -1.65
CA ASP A 7 14.84 5.03 -2.80
C ASP A 7 14.41 3.64 -2.32
N LEU A 8 13.47 3.04 -3.02
CA LEU A 8 13.15 1.63 -2.89
C LEU A 8 14.13 0.84 -3.75
N ASP A 9 14.88 -0.06 -3.14
CA ASP A 9 15.69 -1.07 -3.83
C ASP A 9 14.97 -2.41 -3.69
N PHE A 10 14.63 -3.02 -4.81
CA PHE A 10 13.89 -4.27 -4.89
C PHE A 10 14.64 -5.27 -5.73
N ARG A 11 14.91 -6.44 -5.16
CA ARG A 11 15.45 -7.60 -5.87
C ARG A 11 14.90 -8.86 -5.21
N CYS A 12 13.98 -9.56 -5.89
CA CYS A 12 13.38 -10.77 -5.34
C CYS A 12 13.11 -11.79 -6.43
N ARG A 13 13.28 -13.06 -6.03
CA ARG A 13 12.81 -14.22 -6.76
C ARG A 13 11.75 -14.95 -5.95
N HIS A 14 10.57 -15.10 -6.51
CA HIS A 14 9.42 -15.75 -5.87
C HIS A 14 8.77 -16.75 -6.82
N GLN A 15 8.52 -17.96 -6.34
CA GLN A 15 7.89 -19.02 -7.12
C GLN A 15 6.56 -19.41 -6.48
N TYR A 16 5.51 -19.42 -7.28
CA TYR A 16 4.22 -19.95 -6.89
C TYR A 16 4.12 -21.47 -7.12
N PRO A 17 3.31 -22.18 -6.32
CA PRO A 17 3.10 -23.62 -6.51
C PRO A 17 2.63 -24.00 -7.93
N GLY A 18 1.95 -23.09 -8.64
CA GLY A 18 1.49 -23.27 -10.03
C GLY A 18 2.57 -23.06 -11.11
N GLY A 19 3.84 -22.93 -10.75
CA GLY A 19 4.97 -22.81 -11.67
C GLY A 19 5.33 -21.41 -12.12
N PHE A 20 4.50 -20.38 -11.85
CA PHE A 20 4.87 -18.99 -12.14
C PHE A 20 6.07 -18.57 -11.28
N VAL A 21 7.10 -18.05 -11.95
CA VAL A 21 8.31 -17.51 -11.30
C VAL A 21 8.38 -16.01 -11.56
N LEU A 22 8.37 -15.22 -10.52
CA LEU A 22 8.74 -13.83 -10.55
C LEU A 22 10.24 -13.72 -10.25
N ASP A 23 11.01 -13.13 -11.18
CA ASP A 23 12.41 -12.76 -10.98
C ASP A 23 12.55 -11.31 -11.42
N ALA A 24 12.69 -10.39 -10.47
CA ALA A 24 12.65 -8.97 -10.77
C ALA A 24 13.60 -8.18 -9.87
N ALA A 25 14.28 -7.20 -10.49
CA ALA A 25 15.12 -6.25 -9.80
C ALA A 25 14.92 -4.85 -10.39
N PHE A 26 14.69 -3.87 -9.54
CA PHE A 26 14.59 -2.46 -9.92
C PHE A 26 14.84 -1.53 -8.73
N ARG A 27 15.06 -0.26 -9.06
CA ARG A 27 15.11 0.82 -8.08
C ARG A 27 14.05 1.86 -8.42
N ALA A 28 13.34 2.35 -7.40
CA ALA A 28 12.36 3.41 -7.54
C ALA A 28 12.75 4.57 -6.61
N GLY A 29 12.94 5.75 -7.20
CA GLY A 29 13.25 6.98 -6.47
C GLY A 29 12.02 7.60 -5.80
N PRO A 30 12.18 8.78 -5.18
CA PRO A 30 11.07 9.52 -4.58
C PRO A 30 10.08 9.98 -5.67
N GLY A 31 8.82 10.09 -5.29
CA GLY A 31 7.72 10.47 -6.18
C GLY A 31 6.83 9.30 -6.56
N VAL A 32 6.29 9.34 -7.78
CA VAL A 32 5.38 8.31 -8.28
C VAL A 32 6.10 7.39 -9.26
N THR A 33 6.07 6.09 -8.98
CA THR A 33 6.60 5.05 -9.87
C THR A 33 5.46 4.13 -10.27
N ALA A 34 5.26 3.89 -11.57
CA ALA A 34 4.25 2.98 -12.09
C ALA A 34 4.89 1.65 -12.52
N LEU A 35 4.30 0.54 -12.07
CA LEU A 35 4.59 -0.80 -12.57
C LEU A 35 3.64 -1.10 -13.73
N VAL A 36 4.18 -1.20 -14.94
CA VAL A 36 3.41 -1.44 -16.16
C VAL A 36 3.69 -2.84 -16.71
N GLY A 37 2.67 -3.49 -17.22
CA GLY A 37 2.79 -4.81 -17.83
C GLY A 37 1.43 -5.51 -17.97
N PRO A 38 1.35 -6.61 -18.73
CA PRO A 38 0.11 -7.34 -18.95
C PRO A 38 -0.46 -7.93 -17.66
N SER A 39 -1.73 -8.37 -17.69
CA SER A 39 -2.31 -9.11 -16.57
C SER A 39 -1.50 -10.39 -16.31
N GLY A 40 -1.30 -10.75 -15.05
CA GLY A 40 -0.50 -11.91 -14.65
C GLY A 40 1.03 -11.71 -14.67
N SER A 41 1.56 -10.55 -15.06
CA SER A 41 3.01 -10.30 -15.09
C SER A 41 3.68 -10.18 -13.70
N GLY A 42 2.92 -10.29 -12.62
CA GLY A 42 3.46 -10.25 -11.25
C GLY A 42 3.44 -8.89 -10.56
N LYS A 43 2.78 -7.86 -11.11
CA LYS A 43 2.69 -6.52 -10.49
C LYS A 43 2.18 -6.57 -9.06
N THR A 44 1.03 -7.20 -8.83
CA THR A 44 0.47 -7.41 -7.48
C THR A 44 1.40 -8.23 -6.59
N THR A 45 2.14 -9.18 -7.13
CA THR A 45 3.13 -9.97 -6.38
C THR A 45 4.26 -9.08 -5.88
N ILE A 46 4.80 -8.21 -6.73
CA ILE A 46 5.83 -7.22 -6.34
C ILE A 46 5.32 -6.35 -5.20
N LEU A 47 4.12 -5.77 -5.35
CA LEU A 47 3.53 -4.92 -4.30
C LEU A 47 3.36 -5.69 -2.97
N LYS A 48 2.88 -6.95 -3.02
CA LYS A 48 2.72 -7.79 -1.83
C LYS A 48 4.07 -8.16 -1.18
N LEU A 49 5.12 -8.41 -1.95
CA LEU A 49 6.47 -8.64 -1.45
C LEU A 49 7.01 -7.40 -0.72
N ILE A 50 6.87 -6.20 -1.33
CA ILE A 50 7.28 -4.93 -0.70
C ILE A 50 6.51 -4.71 0.60
N ALA A 51 5.20 -4.95 0.61
CA ALA A 51 4.36 -4.80 1.79
C ALA A 51 4.62 -5.84 2.89
N GLY A 52 5.34 -6.93 2.59
CA GLY A 52 5.56 -8.05 3.52
C GLY A 52 4.38 -9.00 3.66
N LEU A 53 3.43 -8.94 2.72
CA LEU A 53 2.28 -9.85 2.65
C LEU A 53 2.63 -11.18 1.98
N LEU A 54 3.79 -11.23 1.32
CA LEU A 54 4.43 -12.44 0.78
C LEU A 54 5.89 -12.44 1.19
N VAL A 55 6.46 -13.63 1.32
CA VAL A 55 7.89 -13.84 1.54
C VAL A 55 8.45 -14.50 0.30
N PRO A 56 9.52 -13.96 -0.35
CA PRO A 56 10.12 -14.57 -1.52
C PRO A 56 10.98 -15.77 -1.13
N ALA A 57 11.34 -16.60 -2.12
CA ALA A 57 12.32 -17.66 -1.93
C ALA A 57 13.71 -17.08 -1.62
N GLU A 58 14.08 -16.04 -2.35
CA GLU A 58 15.32 -15.30 -2.18
C GLU A 58 15.14 -13.83 -2.59
N GLY A 59 15.86 -12.94 -1.94
CA GLY A 59 15.84 -11.53 -2.30
C GLY A 59 16.18 -10.55 -1.19
N CYS A 60 16.25 -9.28 -1.59
CA CYS A 60 16.47 -8.15 -0.72
C CYS A 60 15.52 -7.01 -1.10
N ILE A 61 14.93 -6.38 -0.10
CA ILE A 61 14.09 -5.18 -0.25
C ILE A 61 14.53 -4.17 0.80
N ALA A 62 14.90 -2.97 0.35
CA ALA A 62 15.31 -1.88 1.22
C ALA A 62 14.66 -0.56 0.82
N ILE A 63 14.48 0.34 1.78
CA ILE A 63 14.03 1.73 1.58
C ILE A 63 15.09 2.65 2.20
N GLY A 64 15.89 3.28 1.36
CA GLY A 64 17.10 3.97 1.78
C GLY A 64 18.04 3.00 2.50
N GLU A 65 18.43 3.32 3.73
CA GLU A 65 19.30 2.46 4.56
C GLU A 65 18.53 1.36 5.31
N ARG A 66 17.19 1.39 5.26
CA ARG A 66 16.36 0.47 6.02
C ARG A 66 16.07 -0.80 5.23
N VAL A 67 16.67 -1.91 5.64
CA VAL A 67 16.37 -3.24 5.09
C VAL A 67 15.04 -3.74 5.63
N LEU A 68 14.08 -4.05 4.73
CA LEU A 68 12.78 -4.62 5.03
C LEU A 68 12.79 -6.14 4.95
N LEU A 69 13.58 -6.66 4.02
CA LEU A 69 13.76 -8.08 3.79
C LEU A 69 15.17 -8.31 3.24
N ASP A 70 15.84 -9.31 3.77
CA ASP A 70 17.09 -9.88 3.23
C ASP A 70 17.13 -11.35 3.61
N THR A 71 16.95 -12.23 2.64
CA THR A 71 16.90 -13.68 2.88
C THR A 71 18.25 -14.25 3.27
N ALA A 72 19.35 -13.69 2.77
CA ALA A 72 20.70 -14.13 3.11
C ALA A 72 21.08 -13.74 4.55
N ALA A 73 20.69 -12.54 4.98
CA ALA A 73 20.87 -12.04 6.34
C ALA A 73 19.78 -12.50 7.31
N ARG A 74 18.78 -13.24 6.84
CA ARG A 74 17.59 -13.68 7.63
C ARG A 74 16.80 -12.52 8.24
N ILE A 75 16.73 -11.39 7.56
CA ILE A 75 15.94 -10.23 7.94
C ILE A 75 14.59 -10.32 7.22
N CYS A 76 13.48 -10.26 7.97
CA CYS A 76 12.14 -10.17 7.41
C CYS A 76 11.25 -9.37 8.35
N LEU A 77 11.09 -8.08 8.08
CA LEU A 77 10.20 -7.23 8.87
C LEU A 77 8.73 -7.59 8.57
N PRO A 78 7.89 -7.76 9.59
CA PRO A 78 6.47 -8.00 9.39
C PRO A 78 5.79 -6.74 8.80
N PRO A 79 4.62 -6.87 8.13
CA PRO A 79 3.94 -5.78 7.43
C PRO A 79 3.72 -4.52 8.28
N GLU A 80 3.33 -4.68 9.53
CA GLU A 80 3.07 -3.58 10.46
C GLU A 80 4.31 -2.76 10.81
N ALA A 81 5.49 -3.37 10.70
CA ALA A 81 6.78 -2.72 10.97
C ALA A 81 7.35 -2.01 9.73
N ARG A 82 6.81 -2.21 8.53
CA ARG A 82 7.39 -1.65 7.29
C ARG A 82 7.06 -0.19 7.04
N ALA A 83 6.12 0.41 7.77
CA ALA A 83 5.61 1.77 7.56
C ALA A 83 5.08 1.99 6.11
N ILE A 84 4.45 0.97 5.54
CA ILE A 84 3.88 0.97 4.19
C ILE A 84 2.36 1.02 4.27
N GLY A 85 1.74 1.90 3.49
CA GLY A 85 0.31 1.90 3.21
C GLY A 85 0.03 1.04 1.97
N PHE A 86 -1.02 0.22 2.01
CA PHE A 86 -1.42 -0.61 0.88
C PHE A 86 -2.90 -0.41 0.57
N VAL A 87 -3.21 -0.04 -0.66
CA VAL A 87 -4.57 0.00 -1.19
C VAL A 87 -4.73 -1.19 -2.13
N PHE A 88 -5.58 -2.14 -1.72
CA PHE A 88 -5.88 -3.35 -2.49
C PHE A 88 -6.88 -3.05 -3.60
N GLN A 89 -6.84 -3.80 -4.68
CA GLN A 89 -7.82 -3.76 -5.75
C GLN A 89 -9.26 -3.96 -5.24
N GLU A 90 -9.46 -4.83 -4.24
CA GLU A 90 -10.75 -5.11 -3.61
C GLU A 90 -11.09 -4.13 -2.46
N TYR A 91 -10.34 -3.04 -2.29
CA TYR A 91 -10.45 -1.99 -1.27
C TYR A 91 -10.32 -2.47 0.18
N ARG A 92 -10.74 -3.67 0.53
CA ARG A 92 -10.70 -4.31 1.86
C ARG A 92 -11.09 -3.37 3.01
N LEU A 93 -12.22 -2.68 2.83
CA LEU A 93 -12.81 -1.89 3.90
C LEU A 93 -13.36 -2.80 5.01
N PHE A 94 -13.35 -2.31 6.24
CA PHE A 94 -13.99 -2.99 7.35
C PHE A 94 -15.52 -2.87 7.20
N PRO A 95 -16.25 -3.96 6.91
CA PRO A 95 -17.67 -3.87 6.55
C PRO A 95 -18.58 -3.48 7.71
N HIS A 96 -18.11 -3.65 8.93
CA HIS A 96 -18.82 -3.33 10.18
C HIS A 96 -18.50 -1.93 10.72
N LEU A 97 -17.67 -1.16 10.03
CA LEU A 97 -17.29 0.20 10.38
C LEU A 97 -17.84 1.18 9.34
N SER A 98 -18.29 2.35 9.80
CA SER A 98 -18.66 3.47 8.92
C SER A 98 -17.46 3.97 8.10
N VAL A 99 -17.69 4.83 7.13
CA VAL A 99 -16.62 5.53 6.39
C VAL A 99 -15.71 6.27 7.38
N ALA A 100 -16.27 7.05 8.28
CA ALA A 100 -15.51 7.78 9.30
C ALA A 100 -14.65 6.85 10.16
N ASP A 101 -15.22 5.73 10.63
CA ASP A 101 -14.51 4.78 11.47
C ASP A 101 -13.40 4.03 10.70
N ASN A 102 -13.64 3.70 9.43
CA ASN A 102 -12.59 3.14 8.54
C ASN A 102 -11.40 4.10 8.44
N LEU A 103 -11.64 5.39 8.24
CA LEU A 103 -10.60 6.42 8.15
C LEU A 103 -9.88 6.61 9.49
N VAL A 104 -10.62 6.72 10.60
CA VAL A 104 -10.06 6.88 11.95
C VAL A 104 -9.23 5.66 12.36
N TYR A 105 -9.60 4.46 11.89
CA TYR A 105 -8.81 3.24 12.15
C TYR A 105 -7.36 3.38 11.64
N GLY A 106 -7.17 3.95 10.45
CA GLY A 106 -5.84 4.29 9.93
C GLY A 106 -5.10 5.30 10.81
N ARG A 107 -5.80 6.37 11.19
CA ARG A 107 -5.25 7.48 12.00
C ARG A 107 -4.82 7.06 13.41
N ARG A 108 -5.57 6.16 14.07
CA ARG A 108 -5.23 5.69 15.45
C ARG A 108 -3.85 5.06 15.53
N ARG A 109 -3.33 4.56 14.43
CA ARG A 109 -2.01 3.92 14.34
C ARG A 109 -0.93 4.82 13.74
N SER A 110 -1.26 6.09 13.41
CA SER A 110 -0.27 7.04 12.92
C SER A 110 0.50 7.66 14.08
N PRO A 111 1.84 7.59 14.06
CA PRO A 111 2.67 8.24 15.08
C PRO A 111 2.78 9.76 14.88
N ARG A 112 2.48 10.28 13.69
CA ARG A 112 2.88 11.65 13.29
C ARG A 112 1.73 12.65 13.24
N LYS A 113 0.50 12.23 12.94
CA LYS A 113 -0.73 13.05 12.81
C LYS A 113 -0.56 14.33 11.96
N ARG A 114 0.17 14.23 10.85
CA ARG A 114 0.48 15.35 9.94
C ARG A 114 -0.70 15.76 9.07
N PHE A 115 -1.55 14.78 8.70
CA PHE A 115 -2.71 15.05 7.85
C PHE A 115 -3.91 15.47 8.68
N ASP A 116 -4.51 16.60 8.31
CA ASP A 116 -5.80 17.01 8.85
C ASP A 116 -6.90 16.08 8.32
N TYR A 117 -7.67 15.52 9.25
CA TYR A 117 -8.72 14.57 8.94
C TYR A 117 -9.87 15.22 8.16
N GLN A 118 -10.25 16.45 8.56
CA GLN A 118 -11.37 17.14 7.95
C GLN A 118 -11.04 17.56 6.52
N HIS A 119 -9.84 18.09 6.33
CA HIS A 119 -9.34 18.45 5.02
C HIS A 119 -9.25 17.24 4.09
N LEU A 120 -8.83 16.08 4.60
CA LEU A 120 -8.77 14.86 3.78
C LEU A 120 -10.16 14.36 3.38
N LEU A 121 -11.16 14.45 4.27
CA LEU A 121 -12.56 14.14 3.94
C LEU A 121 -13.09 15.01 2.80
N GLU A 122 -12.79 16.31 2.83
CA GLU A 122 -13.18 17.27 1.80
C GLU A 122 -12.51 16.96 0.46
N VAL A 123 -11.18 16.82 0.45
CA VAL A 123 -10.39 16.52 -0.76
C VAL A 123 -10.83 15.22 -1.43
N LEU A 124 -11.17 14.20 -0.64
CA LEU A 124 -11.64 12.90 -1.16
C LEU A 124 -13.16 12.89 -1.46
N GLY A 125 -13.88 13.98 -1.18
CA GLY A 125 -15.34 14.06 -1.38
C GLY A 125 -16.10 13.06 -0.52
N LEU A 126 -15.66 12.81 0.73
CA LEU A 126 -16.23 11.81 1.64
C LEU A 126 -17.07 12.43 2.77
N THR A 127 -17.13 13.75 2.90
CA THR A 127 -17.81 14.44 3.99
C THR A 127 -19.26 13.99 4.14
N ALA A 128 -20.03 14.00 3.04
CA ALA A 128 -21.44 13.56 3.04
C ALA A 128 -21.62 12.05 3.22
N LEU A 129 -20.56 11.27 3.11
CA LEU A 129 -20.57 9.82 3.18
C LEU A 129 -20.05 9.31 4.54
N ALA A 130 -19.61 10.18 5.44
CA ALA A 130 -18.89 9.84 6.66
C ALA A 130 -19.63 8.80 7.54
N SER A 131 -20.96 8.89 7.63
CA SER A 131 -21.80 7.96 8.41
C SER A 131 -22.24 6.71 7.66
N ARG A 132 -21.98 6.62 6.33
CA ARG A 132 -22.40 5.46 5.54
C ARG A 132 -21.55 4.22 5.81
N MET A 133 -22.16 3.07 5.57
CA MET A 133 -21.49 1.76 5.66
C MET A 133 -20.92 1.38 4.28
N PRO A 134 -19.77 0.66 4.23
CA PRO A 134 -19.13 0.27 2.98
C PRO A 134 -20.02 -0.46 1.98
N GLY A 135 -20.98 -1.23 2.45
CA GLY A 135 -21.94 -1.95 1.58
C GLY A 135 -22.81 -1.03 0.70
N THR A 136 -23.00 0.23 1.10
CA THR A 136 -23.85 1.20 0.39
C THR A 136 -23.06 2.12 -0.56
N LEU A 137 -21.73 1.94 -0.64
CA LEU A 137 -20.86 2.77 -1.44
C LEU A 137 -20.65 2.20 -2.85
N SER A 138 -20.51 3.08 -3.83
CA SER A 138 -20.01 2.73 -5.16
C SER A 138 -18.54 2.28 -5.13
N GLY A 139 -18.06 1.69 -6.23
CA GLY A 139 -16.65 1.27 -6.35
C GLY A 139 -15.68 2.43 -6.13
N GLY A 140 -15.91 3.56 -6.81
CA GLY A 140 -15.07 4.75 -6.66
C GLY A 140 -15.11 5.36 -5.24
N GLU A 141 -16.27 5.33 -4.56
CA GLU A 141 -16.36 5.77 -3.16
C GLU A 141 -15.58 4.86 -2.23
N LYS A 142 -15.68 3.52 -2.39
CA LYS A 142 -14.90 2.54 -1.63
C LYS A 142 -13.40 2.75 -1.82
N GLN A 143 -12.99 3.03 -3.05
CA GLN A 143 -11.60 3.31 -3.39
C GLN A 143 -11.08 4.55 -2.66
N ARG A 144 -11.84 5.66 -2.68
CA ARG A 144 -11.47 6.89 -1.97
C ARG A 144 -11.38 6.68 -0.46
N VAL A 145 -12.28 5.89 0.13
CA VAL A 145 -12.20 5.53 1.56
C VAL A 145 -10.95 4.69 1.86
N ALA A 146 -10.64 3.69 1.02
CA ALA A 146 -9.45 2.87 1.19
C ALA A 146 -8.16 3.70 1.08
N LEU A 147 -8.11 4.62 0.12
CA LEU A 147 -7.02 5.56 -0.06
C LEU A 147 -6.87 6.48 1.17
N GLY A 148 -7.95 7.10 1.63
CA GLY A 148 -7.96 7.96 2.81
C GLY A 148 -7.49 7.23 4.07
N ARG A 149 -7.95 5.99 4.29
CA ARG A 149 -7.50 5.13 5.38
C ARG A 149 -5.99 4.86 5.32
N ALA A 150 -5.46 4.60 4.13
CA ALA A 150 -4.04 4.35 3.94
C ALA A 150 -3.20 5.62 4.17
N ILE A 151 -3.64 6.78 3.67
CA ILE A 151 -2.96 8.08 3.84
C ILE A 151 -2.95 8.50 5.31
N LEU A 152 -4.07 8.35 6.04
CA LEU A 152 -4.16 8.73 7.46
C LEU A 152 -3.27 7.89 8.39
N ARG A 153 -2.77 6.76 7.91
CA ARG A 153 -1.72 6.01 8.61
C ARG A 153 -0.35 6.68 8.49
N GLU A 154 -0.20 7.65 7.59
CA GLU A 154 1.06 8.37 7.31
C GLU A 154 2.23 7.44 6.98
N PRO A 155 2.07 6.57 5.99
CA PRO A 155 3.12 5.66 5.60
C PRO A 155 4.30 6.41 4.97
N ASP A 156 5.48 5.80 5.02
CA ASP A 156 6.64 6.30 4.28
C ASP A 156 6.51 6.00 2.77
N PHE A 157 5.83 4.89 2.43
CA PHE A 157 5.48 4.48 1.06
C PHE A 157 4.02 4.08 0.95
N LEU A 158 3.37 4.48 -0.13
CA LEU A 158 2.00 4.10 -0.48
C LEU A 158 2.02 3.21 -1.72
N LEU A 159 1.50 2.00 -1.59
CA LEU A 159 1.37 1.04 -2.67
C LEU A 159 -0.09 0.98 -3.10
N LEU A 160 -0.34 1.11 -4.41
CA LEU A 160 -1.68 1.09 -5.00
C LEU A 160 -1.74 -0.05 -6.02
N ASP A 161 -2.63 -1.01 -5.79
CA ASP A 161 -2.85 -2.14 -6.69
C ASP A 161 -4.07 -1.84 -7.56
N GLU A 162 -3.84 -1.63 -8.86
CA GLU A 162 -4.84 -1.27 -9.87
C GLU A 162 -5.76 -0.10 -9.47
N PRO A 163 -5.19 1.08 -9.14
CA PRO A 163 -5.95 2.18 -8.55
C PRO A 163 -6.97 2.83 -9.50
N LEU A 164 -6.94 2.51 -10.78
CA LEU A 164 -7.82 3.10 -11.79
C LEU A 164 -8.91 2.14 -12.28
N SER A 165 -8.96 0.91 -11.81
CA SER A 165 -9.90 -0.13 -12.26
C SER A 165 -11.37 0.19 -11.95
N ALA A 166 -11.66 1.18 -11.12
CA ALA A 166 -13.02 1.61 -10.76
C ALA A 166 -13.45 2.92 -11.46
N LEU A 167 -12.68 3.40 -12.43
CA LEU A 167 -12.97 4.67 -13.16
C LEU A 167 -13.58 4.42 -14.55
N ASP A 168 -13.98 3.19 -14.87
CA ASP A 168 -14.73 2.83 -16.09
C ASP A 168 -16.21 3.11 -15.94
#